data_ca2af06cd15490cec55f47d9a85babeb
#
_entry.id   ca2af06cd15490cec55f47d9a85babeb
#
_cell.length_a   1.000
_cell.length_b   1.000
_cell.length_c   1.000
_cell.angle_alpha   90.00
_cell.angle_beta   90.00
_cell.angle_gamma   90.00
#
_symmetry.space_group_name_H-M   'P 1'
#
loop_
_entity.id
_entity.type
_entity.pdbx_description
1 polymer ?
#
loop_
_entity_poly.entity_id
_entity_poly.type
_entity_poly.pdbx_seq_one_letter_code
_entity_poly.pdbx_strand_id
1 'polypeptide(L)'
;MKTPAHSSRRFYYLVFAILIFGLLTVYNASPLYSQRFFQDSTRIAKLQLLWTLAGVILFVLISFISQKFLKSISKALFILSLVGLMFLAGTSLVFPCSKATMENDLAFCPCKNGARRWIYLYPLSLGFQATDFAKLVFILYMPILLESKIKTAKRKYEPFLYFFGLSFLISLLILSQPNMSNAVLILIIATVIYFISGAPLKPLFILAPVVILAGLVFILISPYRRERLETLFNRGSQSQLHESYQSDQILIGLGSGGAFGVGVGQSKQKAHFTPEIIGDSIFAVIGEEMGFIGSLLVIFGFGALAFEMLKISASAVT
;
A
#
# COMPACT_ATOMS: atom_id res chain seq x y z
N MET A 1 22.67 6.97 22.56
CA MET A 1 22.77 7.60 21.24
C MET A 1 21.79 8.77 21.20
N LYS A 2 22.27 10.00 21.20
CA LYS A 2 21.43 11.21 21.10
C LYS A 2 21.16 11.46 19.62
N THR A 3 19.96 11.14 19.14
CA THR A 3 19.50 11.66 17.85
C THR A 3 19.61 13.20 17.90
N PRO A 4 20.05 13.86 16.83
CA PRO A 4 20.07 15.31 16.80
C PRO A 4 18.64 15.82 16.99
N ALA A 5 18.37 16.46 18.14
CA ALA A 5 17.05 16.84 18.60
C ALA A 5 16.25 17.71 17.58
N HIS A 6 16.94 18.34 16.64
CA HIS A 6 16.34 19.15 15.56
C HIS A 6 15.77 18.32 14.41
N SER A 7 16.39 17.21 14.01
CA SER A 7 15.91 16.38 12.90
C SER A 7 14.63 15.63 13.29
N SER A 8 14.56 15.11 14.52
CA SER A 8 13.36 14.43 14.99
C SER A 8 12.13 15.35 15.10
N ARG A 9 12.30 16.63 15.51
CA ARG A 9 11.16 17.58 15.58
C ARG A 9 10.56 17.88 14.21
N ARG A 10 11.39 18.10 13.18
CA ARG A 10 10.91 18.35 11.80
C ARG A 10 10.15 17.15 11.25
N PHE A 11 10.63 15.96 11.50
CA PHE A 11 9.94 14.73 11.13
C PHE A 11 8.52 14.67 11.72
N TYR A 12 8.36 14.92 13.03
CA TYR A 12 7.03 14.94 13.66
C TYR A 12 6.12 16.01 13.06
N TYR A 13 6.62 17.23 12.85
CA TYR A 13 5.82 18.31 12.23
C TYR A 13 5.34 17.93 10.82
N LEU A 14 6.20 17.33 10.00
CA LEU A 14 5.83 16.87 8.65
C LEU A 14 4.79 15.76 8.71
N VAL A 15 4.96 14.78 9.59
CA VAL A 15 3.97 13.69 9.77
C VAL A 15 2.61 14.27 10.14
N PHE A 16 2.55 15.12 11.16
CA PHE A 16 1.27 15.71 11.60
C PHE A 16 0.67 16.64 10.55
N ALA A 17 1.47 17.43 9.84
CA ALA A 17 0.99 18.29 8.75
C ALA A 17 0.35 17.47 7.63
N ILE A 18 1.00 16.38 7.20
CA ILE A 18 0.47 15.49 6.16
C ILE A 18 -0.80 14.77 6.65
N LEU A 19 -0.84 14.31 7.91
CA LEU A 19 -2.04 13.67 8.48
C LEU A 19 -3.22 14.63 8.55
N ILE A 20 -3.01 15.86 9.02
CA ILE A 20 -4.07 16.89 9.08
C ILE A 20 -4.55 17.23 7.67
N PHE A 21 -3.63 17.46 6.74
CA PHE A 21 -3.97 17.73 5.34
C PHE A 21 -4.77 16.58 4.73
N GLY A 22 -4.33 15.33 4.91
CA GLY A 22 -5.04 14.15 4.42
C GLY A 22 -6.45 14.01 5.01
N LEU A 23 -6.61 14.26 6.33
CA LEU A 23 -7.91 14.24 6.99
C LEU A 23 -8.86 15.31 6.43
N LEU A 24 -8.37 16.54 6.22
CA LEU A 24 -9.14 17.62 5.62
C LEU A 24 -9.53 17.30 4.17
N THR A 25 -8.62 16.70 3.42
CA THR A 25 -8.89 16.29 2.03
C THR A 25 -9.96 15.20 1.97
N VAL A 26 -9.90 14.19 2.82
CA VAL A 26 -10.94 13.14 2.89
C VAL A 26 -12.27 13.74 3.34
N TYR A 27 -12.27 14.62 4.35
CA TYR A 27 -13.49 15.33 4.80
C TYR A 27 -14.14 16.09 3.66
N ASN A 28 -13.35 16.78 2.83
CA ASN A 28 -13.83 17.55 1.69
C ASN A 28 -14.30 16.65 0.51
N ALA A 29 -13.60 15.53 0.25
CA ALA A 29 -13.88 14.66 -0.88
C ALA A 29 -15.04 13.67 -0.65
N SER A 30 -15.34 13.32 0.62
CA SER A 30 -16.23 12.20 0.93
C SER A 30 -17.73 12.48 1.05
N PRO A 31 -18.26 13.70 1.25
CA PRO A 31 -19.65 13.92 1.62
C PRO A 31 -20.67 13.34 0.65
N LEU A 32 -20.50 13.57 -0.66
CA LEU A 32 -21.44 13.09 -1.68
C LEU A 32 -21.50 11.57 -1.75
N TYR A 33 -20.33 10.93 -1.74
CA TYR A 33 -20.23 9.48 -1.72
C TYR A 33 -20.80 8.89 -0.43
N SER A 34 -20.45 9.49 0.73
CA SER A 34 -20.90 9.04 2.04
C SER A 34 -22.42 9.16 2.19
N GLN A 35 -23.01 10.26 1.71
CA GLN A 35 -24.47 10.44 1.70
C GLN A 35 -25.18 9.42 0.81
N ARG A 36 -24.62 9.13 -0.38
CA ARG A 36 -25.23 8.20 -1.34
C ARG A 36 -25.25 6.76 -0.84
N PHE A 37 -24.18 6.30 -0.19
CA PHE A 37 -24.03 4.89 0.20
C PHE A 37 -24.39 4.59 1.65
N PHE A 38 -24.29 5.56 2.54
CA PHE A 38 -24.50 5.38 3.98
C PHE A 38 -25.59 6.27 4.56
N GLN A 39 -26.17 7.16 3.77
CA GLN A 39 -27.17 8.16 4.22
C GLN A 39 -26.65 9.08 5.36
N ASP A 40 -25.35 9.14 5.56
CA ASP A 40 -24.64 10.04 6.48
C ASP A 40 -23.45 10.66 5.74
N SER A 41 -23.50 11.93 5.43
CA SER A 41 -22.47 12.65 4.69
C SER A 41 -21.09 12.65 5.38
N THR A 42 -21.07 12.44 6.69
CA THR A 42 -19.85 12.52 7.52
C THR A 42 -19.28 11.17 7.92
N ARG A 43 -19.94 10.04 7.58
CA ARG A 43 -19.54 8.71 8.03
C ARG A 43 -18.10 8.33 7.65
N ILE A 44 -17.69 8.58 6.41
CA ILE A 44 -16.34 8.28 5.95
C ILE A 44 -15.31 9.14 6.66
N ALA A 45 -15.58 10.44 6.81
CA ALA A 45 -14.69 11.35 7.52
C ALA A 45 -14.54 10.96 9.01
N LYS A 46 -15.62 10.55 9.67
CA LYS A 46 -15.60 10.03 11.06
C LYS A 46 -14.73 8.77 11.16
N LEU A 47 -14.89 7.84 10.23
CA LEU A 47 -14.07 6.61 10.18
C LEU A 47 -12.60 6.94 9.93
N GLN A 48 -12.32 7.88 9.01
CA GLN A 48 -10.94 8.34 8.75
C GLN A 48 -10.32 8.99 9.98
N LEU A 49 -11.06 9.83 10.70
CA LEU A 49 -10.62 10.43 11.95
C LEU A 49 -10.30 9.36 13.01
N LEU A 50 -11.18 8.38 13.19
CA LEU A 50 -10.98 7.28 14.12
C LEU A 50 -9.70 6.49 13.80
N TRP A 51 -9.49 6.13 12.54
CA TRP A 51 -8.29 5.42 12.11
C TRP A 51 -7.04 6.28 12.23
N THR A 52 -7.15 7.58 11.96
CA THR A 52 -6.04 8.53 12.14
C THR A 52 -5.64 8.63 13.61
N LEU A 53 -6.61 8.76 14.51
CA LEU A 53 -6.36 8.79 15.97
C LEU A 53 -5.72 7.46 16.45
N ALA A 54 -6.27 6.32 16.02
CA ALA A 54 -5.69 5.02 16.33
C ALA A 54 -4.25 4.90 15.83
N GLY A 55 -3.98 5.37 14.60
CA GLY A 55 -2.64 5.40 14.02
C GLY A 55 -1.67 6.30 14.79
N VAL A 56 -2.11 7.48 15.22
CA VAL A 56 -1.30 8.39 16.05
C VAL A 56 -1.00 7.79 17.41
N ILE A 57 -1.99 7.17 18.07
CA ILE A 57 -1.77 6.47 19.35
C ILE A 57 -0.74 5.37 19.18
N LEU A 58 -0.90 4.53 18.15
CA LEU A 58 0.04 3.45 17.85
C LEU A 58 1.44 3.96 17.53
N PHE A 59 1.56 5.06 16.76
CA PHE A 59 2.82 5.72 16.45
C PHE A 59 3.54 6.18 17.71
N VAL A 60 2.82 6.82 18.65
CA VAL A 60 3.36 7.27 19.92
C VAL A 60 3.77 6.07 20.79
N LEU A 61 2.93 5.04 20.90
CA LEU A 61 3.24 3.85 21.68
C LEU A 61 4.50 3.13 21.14
N ILE A 62 4.62 2.96 19.83
CA ILE A 62 5.78 2.31 19.22
C ILE A 62 7.05 3.13 19.43
N SER A 63 6.98 4.46 19.52
CA SER A 63 8.14 5.31 19.76
C SER A 63 8.81 5.07 21.14
N PHE A 64 8.07 4.53 22.11
CA PHE A 64 8.60 4.14 23.42
C PHE A 64 9.14 2.70 23.48
N ILE A 65 8.87 1.90 22.45
CA ILE A 65 9.30 0.50 22.42
C ILE A 65 10.79 0.42 22.06
N SER A 66 11.54 -0.36 22.84
CA SER A 66 12.96 -0.57 22.56
C SER A 66 13.18 -1.41 21.30
N GLN A 67 14.23 -1.08 20.54
CA GLN A 67 14.59 -1.86 19.35
C GLN A 67 14.86 -3.34 19.65
N LYS A 68 15.37 -3.65 20.86
CA LYS A 68 15.61 -5.04 21.30
C LYS A 68 14.30 -5.82 21.39
N PHE A 69 13.25 -5.20 21.94
CA PHE A 69 11.93 -5.81 22.03
C PHE A 69 11.31 -6.02 20.64
N LEU A 70 11.37 -5.00 19.76
CA LEU A 70 10.88 -5.13 18.38
C LEU A 70 11.59 -6.27 17.63
N LYS A 71 12.91 -6.40 17.78
CA LYS A 71 13.68 -7.53 17.22
C LYS A 71 13.21 -8.87 17.78
N SER A 72 12.93 -8.95 19.07
CA SER A 72 12.48 -10.19 19.73
C SER A 72 11.12 -10.67 19.24
N ILE A 73 10.15 -9.76 19.08
CA ILE A 73 8.78 -10.12 18.66
C ILE A 73 8.63 -10.22 17.13
N SER A 74 9.56 -9.67 16.35
CA SER A 74 9.44 -9.57 14.88
C SER A 74 9.22 -10.92 14.22
N LYS A 75 9.90 -11.99 14.70
CA LYS A 75 9.72 -13.35 14.19
C LYS A 75 8.31 -13.88 14.47
N ALA A 76 7.77 -13.66 15.67
CA ALA A 76 6.42 -14.09 16.02
C ALA A 76 5.37 -13.35 15.18
N LEU A 77 5.52 -12.03 15.01
CA LEU A 77 4.66 -11.22 14.14
C LEU A 77 4.75 -11.69 12.68
N PHE A 78 5.94 -12.08 12.22
CA PHE A 78 6.13 -12.59 10.87
C PHE A 78 5.40 -13.92 10.66
N ILE A 79 5.49 -14.85 11.60
CA ILE A 79 4.73 -16.11 11.57
C ILE A 79 3.24 -15.83 11.58
N LEU A 80 2.77 -14.91 12.43
CA LEU A 80 1.37 -14.50 12.48
C LEU A 80 0.90 -13.93 11.14
N SER A 81 1.72 -13.10 10.48
CA SER A 81 1.39 -12.56 9.16
C SER A 81 1.29 -13.65 8.10
N LEU A 82 2.19 -14.65 8.12
CA LEU A 82 2.13 -15.81 7.23
C LEU A 82 0.86 -16.63 7.45
N VAL A 83 0.48 -16.88 8.71
CA VAL A 83 -0.75 -17.59 9.05
C VAL A 83 -1.97 -16.84 8.52
N GLY A 84 -2.03 -15.51 8.70
CA GLY A 84 -3.10 -14.68 8.15
C GLY A 84 -3.19 -14.72 6.62
N LEU A 85 -2.05 -14.67 5.93
CA LEU A 85 -2.01 -14.79 4.47
C LEU A 85 -2.41 -16.18 3.99
N MET A 86 -1.94 -17.24 4.65
CA MET A 86 -2.32 -18.62 4.33
C MET A 86 -3.82 -18.87 4.57
N PHE A 87 -4.37 -18.32 5.65
CA PHE A 87 -5.80 -18.38 5.92
C PHE A 87 -6.62 -17.74 4.79
N LEU A 88 -6.26 -16.52 4.35
CA LEU A 88 -6.94 -15.85 3.24
C LEU A 88 -6.74 -16.57 1.89
N ALA A 89 -5.55 -17.10 1.64
CA ALA A 89 -5.28 -17.92 0.46
C ALA A 89 -6.16 -19.19 0.46
N GLY A 90 -6.22 -19.89 1.58
CA GLY A 90 -7.08 -21.06 1.76
C GLY A 90 -8.57 -20.76 1.57
N THR A 91 -9.08 -19.68 2.17
CA THR A 91 -10.47 -19.26 1.97
C THR A 91 -10.76 -18.86 0.53
N SER A 92 -9.82 -18.26 -0.17
CA SER A 92 -9.98 -17.92 -1.60
C SER A 92 -10.03 -19.14 -2.50
N LEU A 93 -9.33 -20.23 -2.13
CA LEU A 93 -9.33 -21.48 -2.89
C LEU A 93 -10.59 -22.31 -2.62
N VAL A 94 -11.02 -22.41 -1.36
CA VAL A 94 -12.19 -23.23 -0.94
C VAL A 94 -13.51 -22.54 -1.29
N PHE A 95 -13.58 -21.23 -1.17
CA PHE A 95 -14.75 -20.40 -1.43
C PHE A 95 -14.43 -19.35 -2.50
N PRO A 96 -14.32 -19.73 -3.78
CA PRO A 96 -13.98 -18.78 -4.84
C PRO A 96 -15.02 -17.67 -4.94
N CYS A 97 -14.55 -16.44 -5.13
CA CYS A 97 -15.41 -15.29 -5.35
C CYS A 97 -16.10 -15.37 -6.70
N SER A 98 -17.39 -15.69 -6.72
CA SER A 98 -18.28 -15.64 -7.87
C SER A 98 -19.33 -14.55 -7.69
N LYS A 99 -19.86 -14.01 -8.79
CA LYS A 99 -21.00 -13.07 -8.74
C LYS A 99 -22.23 -13.70 -8.05
N ALA A 100 -22.38 -15.03 -8.13
CA ALA A 100 -23.46 -15.78 -7.49
C ALA A 100 -23.26 -16.01 -5.98
N THR A 101 -22.06 -15.84 -5.43
CA THR A 101 -21.76 -16.08 -4.01
C THR A 101 -21.95 -14.85 -3.12
N MET A 102 -22.42 -13.72 -3.65
CA MET A 102 -22.64 -12.50 -2.85
C MET A 102 -23.77 -12.64 -1.83
N GLU A 103 -24.71 -13.57 -2.01
CA GLU A 103 -25.84 -13.80 -1.08
C GLU A 103 -25.47 -14.62 0.16
N ASN A 104 -24.41 -15.45 0.10
CA ASN A 104 -23.93 -16.29 1.21
C ASN A 104 -22.45 -16.05 1.52
N ASP A 105 -22.06 -14.80 1.64
CA ASP A 105 -20.65 -14.47 1.82
C ASP A 105 -20.21 -14.63 3.29
N LEU A 106 -18.94 -15.00 3.48
CA LEU A 106 -18.34 -15.15 4.80
C LEU A 106 -18.26 -13.80 5.49
N ALA A 107 -19.01 -13.58 6.58
CA ALA A 107 -19.09 -12.30 7.29
C ALA A 107 -17.71 -11.79 7.75
N PHE A 108 -16.79 -12.70 8.15
CA PHE A 108 -15.43 -12.35 8.59
C PHE A 108 -14.41 -12.17 7.45
N CYS A 109 -14.75 -12.60 6.23
CA CYS A 109 -13.86 -12.54 5.08
C CYS A 109 -14.65 -12.34 3.77
N PRO A 110 -15.37 -11.20 3.60
CA PRO A 110 -16.27 -11.00 2.48
C PRO A 110 -15.51 -10.87 1.14
N CYS A 111 -16.18 -11.30 0.08
CA CYS A 111 -15.72 -11.13 -1.28
C CYS A 111 -15.94 -9.69 -1.74
N LYS A 112 -14.86 -8.90 -1.89
CA LYS A 112 -14.91 -7.54 -2.40
C LYS A 112 -14.11 -7.45 -3.70
N ASN A 113 -14.72 -6.89 -4.74
CA ASN A 113 -14.09 -6.74 -6.06
C ASN A 113 -13.48 -8.06 -6.58
N GLY A 114 -14.22 -9.17 -6.42
CA GLY A 114 -13.81 -10.49 -6.92
C GLY A 114 -12.67 -11.16 -6.15
N ALA A 115 -12.34 -10.71 -4.93
CA ALA A 115 -11.28 -11.29 -4.12
C ALA A 115 -11.53 -11.17 -2.62
N ARG A 116 -10.99 -12.15 -1.86
CA ARG A 116 -11.00 -12.15 -0.40
C ARG A 116 -9.67 -11.63 0.10
N ARG A 117 -9.61 -10.34 0.48
CA ARG A 117 -8.37 -9.66 0.88
C ARG A 117 -8.45 -9.05 2.28
N TRP A 118 -9.65 -9.01 2.86
CA TRP A 118 -9.95 -8.34 4.13
C TRP A 118 -10.44 -9.33 5.17
N ILE A 119 -10.01 -9.13 6.41
CA ILE A 119 -10.52 -9.82 7.58
C ILE A 119 -11.33 -8.81 8.37
N TYR A 120 -12.60 -9.12 8.66
CA TYR A 120 -13.47 -8.26 9.45
C TYR A 120 -13.60 -8.80 10.86
N LEU A 121 -13.36 -7.94 11.84
CA LEU A 121 -13.55 -8.25 13.26
C LEU A 121 -14.99 -7.90 13.64
N TYR A 122 -15.81 -8.92 13.77
CA TYR A 122 -17.19 -8.79 14.25
C TYR A 122 -17.21 -8.63 15.77
N PRO A 123 -18.07 -7.77 16.40
CA PRO A 123 -19.18 -7.01 15.80
C PRO A 123 -18.81 -5.60 15.32
N LEU A 124 -17.57 -5.16 15.48
CA LEU A 124 -17.13 -3.79 15.20
C LEU A 124 -17.08 -3.44 13.71
N SER A 125 -17.26 -4.42 12.82
CA SER A 125 -17.12 -4.25 11.35
C SER A 125 -15.82 -3.56 10.92
N LEU A 126 -14.77 -3.69 11.72
CA LEU A 126 -13.45 -3.15 11.42
C LEU A 126 -12.74 -4.05 10.42
N GLY A 127 -12.49 -3.54 9.22
CA GLY A 127 -11.76 -4.28 8.19
C GLY A 127 -10.25 -4.16 8.39
N PHE A 128 -9.57 -5.30 8.41
CA PHE A 128 -8.13 -5.43 8.51
C PHE A 128 -7.60 -6.14 7.26
N GLN A 129 -6.65 -5.51 6.56
CA GLN A 129 -6.03 -6.13 5.40
C GLN A 129 -4.74 -6.86 5.81
N ALA A 130 -4.75 -8.19 5.75
CA ALA A 130 -3.60 -9.01 6.16
C ALA A 130 -2.33 -8.70 5.37
N THR A 131 -2.45 -8.28 4.11
CA THR A 131 -1.31 -7.89 3.27
C THR A 131 -0.60 -6.64 3.79
N ASP A 132 -1.34 -5.65 4.34
CA ASP A 132 -0.73 -4.43 4.87
C ASP A 132 0.07 -4.73 6.13
N PHE A 133 -0.45 -5.58 7.01
CA PHE A 133 0.27 -6.08 8.16
C PHE A 133 1.51 -6.87 7.73
N ALA A 134 1.38 -7.74 6.74
CA ALA A 134 2.51 -8.52 6.23
C ALA A 134 3.62 -7.63 5.67
N LYS A 135 3.32 -6.54 4.95
CA LYS A 135 4.32 -5.56 4.47
C LYS A 135 5.09 -4.92 5.62
N LEU A 136 4.37 -4.46 6.64
CA LEU A 136 4.98 -3.82 7.81
C LEU A 136 5.91 -4.77 8.54
N VAL A 137 5.46 -5.98 8.81
CA VAL A 137 6.24 -7.00 9.51
C VAL A 137 7.40 -7.51 8.65
N PHE A 138 7.23 -7.56 7.33
CA PHE A 138 8.28 -7.90 6.38
C PHE A 138 9.46 -6.93 6.49
N ILE A 139 9.18 -5.62 6.51
CA ILE A 139 10.22 -4.59 6.66
C ILE A 139 10.94 -4.71 8.00
N LEU A 140 10.25 -5.12 9.06
CA LEU A 140 10.84 -5.29 10.40
C LEU A 140 11.70 -6.56 10.50
N TYR A 141 11.21 -7.70 10.01
CA TYR A 141 11.85 -9.00 10.23
C TYR A 141 12.90 -9.37 9.20
N MET A 142 12.67 -9.05 7.91
CA MET A 142 13.54 -9.53 6.84
C MET A 142 14.98 -9.00 6.89
N PRO A 143 15.26 -7.74 7.30
CA PRO A 143 16.63 -7.29 7.53
C PRO A 143 17.34 -8.08 8.63
N ILE A 144 16.63 -8.42 9.72
CA ILE A 144 17.17 -9.18 10.85
C ILE A 144 17.51 -10.61 10.39
N LEU A 145 16.62 -11.24 9.64
CA LEU A 145 16.84 -12.54 9.05
C LEU A 145 18.07 -12.53 8.12
N LEU A 146 18.16 -11.54 7.25
CA LEU A 146 19.24 -11.43 6.27
C LEU A 146 20.59 -11.24 6.98
N GLU A 147 20.66 -10.35 7.97
CA GLU A 147 21.85 -10.14 8.81
C GLU A 147 22.31 -11.43 9.48
N SER A 148 21.37 -12.17 10.10
CA SER A 148 21.64 -13.46 10.72
C SER A 148 22.18 -14.49 9.72
N LYS A 149 21.57 -14.57 8.52
CA LYS A 149 21.97 -15.50 7.48
C LYS A 149 23.32 -15.16 6.86
N ILE A 150 23.65 -13.88 6.68
CA ILE A 150 24.97 -13.46 6.22
C ILE A 150 26.06 -13.88 7.21
N LYS A 151 25.81 -13.75 8.52
CA LYS A 151 26.79 -14.13 9.57
C LYS A 151 26.99 -15.65 9.70
N THR A 152 25.97 -16.45 9.40
CA THR A 152 25.99 -17.92 9.60
C THR A 152 26.16 -18.72 8.32
N ALA A 153 26.19 -18.07 7.15
CA ALA A 153 26.22 -18.72 5.86
C ALA A 153 27.51 -19.54 5.66
N LYS A 154 27.34 -20.80 5.27
CA LYS A 154 28.43 -21.68 4.82
C LYS A 154 28.73 -21.49 3.34
N ARG A 155 27.76 -21.06 2.57
CA ARG A 155 27.88 -20.82 1.12
C ARG A 155 27.56 -19.38 0.78
N LYS A 156 28.28 -18.78 -0.18
CA LYS A 156 28.18 -17.37 -0.57
C LYS A 156 26.75 -16.93 -0.93
N TYR A 157 25.94 -17.81 -1.52
CA TYR A 157 24.59 -17.48 -1.99
C TYR A 157 23.47 -18.02 -1.11
N GLU A 158 23.80 -18.66 0.00
CA GLU A 158 22.81 -19.19 0.95
C GLU A 158 21.88 -18.10 1.52
N PRO A 159 22.38 -16.93 1.95
CA PRO A 159 21.51 -15.83 2.42
C PRO A 159 20.51 -15.37 1.37
N PHE A 160 20.94 -15.33 0.10
CA PHE A 160 20.07 -14.95 -1.02
C PHE A 160 18.89 -15.92 -1.16
N LEU A 161 19.17 -17.23 -1.16
CA LEU A 161 18.13 -18.25 -1.34
C LEU A 161 17.08 -18.22 -0.22
N TYR A 162 17.53 -18.12 1.04
CA TYR A 162 16.59 -17.99 2.17
C TYR A 162 15.77 -16.72 2.11
N PHE A 163 16.41 -15.60 1.83
CA PHE A 163 15.76 -14.30 1.80
C PHE A 163 14.74 -14.20 0.67
N PHE A 164 15.15 -14.48 -0.57
CA PHE A 164 14.25 -14.40 -1.71
C PHE A 164 13.25 -15.56 -1.76
N GLY A 165 13.61 -16.75 -1.29
CA GLY A 165 12.67 -17.87 -1.17
C GLY A 165 11.48 -17.50 -0.27
N LEU A 166 11.74 -16.87 0.88
CA LEU A 166 10.70 -16.44 1.79
C LEU A 166 9.90 -15.23 1.23
N SER A 167 10.59 -14.28 0.57
CA SER A 167 9.94 -13.16 -0.11
C SER A 167 9.00 -13.61 -1.21
N PHE A 168 9.44 -14.62 -1.98
CA PHE A 168 8.65 -15.20 -3.05
C PHE A 168 7.45 -15.98 -2.52
N LEU A 169 7.60 -16.72 -1.42
CA LEU A 169 6.50 -17.40 -0.75
C LEU A 169 5.40 -16.42 -0.34
N ILE A 170 5.77 -15.29 0.29
CA ILE A 170 4.80 -14.25 0.67
C ILE A 170 4.12 -13.66 -0.57
N SER A 171 4.89 -13.36 -1.62
CA SER A 171 4.35 -12.82 -2.87
C SER A 171 3.37 -13.80 -3.53
N LEU A 172 3.63 -15.10 -3.50
CA LEU A 172 2.72 -16.13 -4.01
C LEU A 172 1.42 -16.20 -3.21
N LEU A 173 1.51 -16.12 -1.86
CA LEU A 173 0.32 -16.08 -1.00
C LEU A 173 -0.54 -14.83 -1.27
N ILE A 174 0.09 -13.69 -1.57
CA ILE A 174 -0.61 -12.46 -1.95
C ILE A 174 -1.21 -12.58 -3.36
N LEU A 175 -0.51 -13.20 -4.30
CA LEU A 175 -1.01 -13.44 -5.66
C LEU A 175 -2.22 -14.37 -5.67
N SER A 176 -2.29 -15.36 -4.76
CA SER A 176 -3.47 -16.23 -4.63
C SER A 176 -4.74 -15.48 -4.22
N GLN A 177 -4.60 -14.27 -3.66
CA GLN A 177 -5.70 -13.36 -3.31
C GLN A 177 -6.00 -12.32 -4.40
N PRO A 178 -5.80 -12.58 -5.68
CA PRO A 178 -5.66 -11.69 -6.84
C PRO A 178 -5.19 -10.26 -6.52
N ASN A 179 -4.05 -10.14 -5.80
CA ASN A 179 -3.48 -8.85 -5.37
C ASN A 179 -2.07 -8.63 -5.94
N MET A 180 -1.99 -8.42 -7.26
CA MET A 180 -0.72 -8.33 -7.99
C MET A 180 0.14 -7.15 -7.53
N SER A 181 -0.45 -5.98 -7.33
CA SER A 181 0.27 -4.76 -6.96
C SER A 181 1.05 -4.94 -5.65
N ASN A 182 0.42 -5.52 -4.62
CA ASN A 182 1.08 -5.77 -3.35
C ASN A 182 2.11 -6.90 -3.41
N ALA A 183 1.91 -7.92 -4.26
CA ALA A 183 2.91 -8.97 -4.46
C ALA A 183 4.19 -8.42 -5.10
N VAL A 184 4.05 -7.58 -6.13
CA VAL A 184 5.18 -6.89 -6.76
C VAL A 184 5.85 -5.93 -5.77
N LEU A 185 5.07 -5.20 -4.97
CA LEU A 185 5.61 -4.28 -3.97
C LEU A 185 6.49 -5.00 -2.93
N ILE A 186 6.10 -6.19 -2.45
CA ILE A 186 6.93 -7.01 -1.54
C ILE A 186 8.27 -7.36 -2.20
N LEU A 187 8.27 -7.75 -3.47
CA LEU A 187 9.52 -8.08 -4.18
C LEU A 187 10.41 -6.85 -4.39
N ILE A 188 9.83 -5.68 -4.64
CA ILE A 188 10.56 -4.40 -4.72
C ILE A 188 11.19 -4.08 -3.36
N ILE A 189 10.41 -4.17 -2.27
CA ILE A 189 10.90 -3.93 -0.90
C ILE A 189 12.02 -4.92 -0.57
N ALA A 190 11.86 -6.22 -0.90
CA ALA A 190 12.89 -7.23 -0.71
C ALA A 190 14.17 -6.88 -1.46
N THR A 191 14.06 -6.45 -2.71
CA THR A 191 15.20 -6.04 -3.53
C THR A 191 15.95 -4.86 -2.92
N VAL A 192 15.22 -3.85 -2.44
CA VAL A 192 15.81 -2.67 -1.78
C VAL A 192 16.52 -3.07 -0.48
N ILE A 193 15.89 -3.89 0.38
CA ILE A 193 16.50 -4.38 1.63
C ILE A 193 17.78 -5.16 1.31
N TYR A 194 17.74 -6.05 0.32
CA TYR A 194 18.89 -6.85 -0.07
C TYR A 194 20.04 -5.98 -0.62
N PHE A 195 19.72 -4.98 -1.42
CA PHE A 195 20.69 -4.02 -1.95
C PHE A 195 21.40 -3.23 -0.84
N ILE A 196 20.63 -2.70 0.12
CA ILE A 196 21.16 -1.91 1.25
C ILE A 196 22.00 -2.77 2.20
N SER A 197 21.74 -4.07 2.28
CA SER A 197 22.47 -4.99 3.19
C SER A 197 23.94 -5.22 2.80
N GLY A 198 24.39 -4.77 1.63
CA GLY A 198 25.73 -5.02 1.11
C GLY A 198 26.00 -6.48 0.70
N ALA A 199 24.96 -7.29 0.61
CA ALA A 199 25.07 -8.67 0.14
C ALA A 199 25.48 -8.76 -1.35
N PRO A 200 26.06 -9.89 -1.82
CA PRO A 200 26.51 -10.01 -3.20
C PRO A 200 25.35 -9.91 -4.20
N LEU A 201 25.40 -8.90 -5.08
CA LEU A 201 24.31 -8.56 -6.02
C LEU A 201 24.22 -9.49 -7.24
N LYS A 202 25.25 -10.29 -7.51
CA LYS A 202 25.27 -11.19 -8.68
C LYS A 202 24.02 -12.06 -8.82
N PRO A 203 23.50 -12.72 -7.74
CA PRO A 203 22.28 -13.53 -7.84
C PRO A 203 21.03 -12.69 -8.17
N LEU A 204 21.00 -11.42 -7.74
CA LEU A 204 19.89 -10.51 -8.02
C LEU A 204 19.80 -10.20 -9.53
N PHE A 205 20.94 -9.94 -10.18
CA PHE A 205 20.99 -9.73 -11.63
C PHE A 205 20.62 -10.97 -12.44
N ILE A 206 20.83 -12.17 -11.90
CA ILE A 206 20.41 -13.42 -12.54
C ILE A 206 18.89 -13.62 -12.34
N LEU A 207 18.36 -13.29 -11.16
CA LEU A 207 16.94 -13.48 -10.84
C LEU A 207 16.05 -12.44 -11.53
N ALA A 208 16.51 -11.20 -11.70
CA ALA A 208 15.69 -10.10 -12.24
C ALA A 208 15.08 -10.43 -13.63
N PRO A 209 15.84 -10.91 -14.64
CA PRO A 209 15.26 -11.30 -15.92
C PRO A 209 14.23 -12.42 -15.80
N VAL A 210 14.46 -13.39 -14.91
CA VAL A 210 13.53 -14.51 -14.68
C VAL A 210 12.21 -14.00 -14.10
N VAL A 211 12.26 -13.11 -13.12
CA VAL A 211 11.07 -12.51 -12.50
C VAL A 211 10.31 -11.63 -13.50
N ILE A 212 11.04 -10.85 -14.32
CA ILE A 212 10.43 -10.01 -15.38
C ILE A 212 9.74 -10.91 -16.41
N LEU A 213 10.42 -11.96 -16.89
CA LEU A 213 9.85 -12.89 -17.86
C LEU A 213 8.63 -13.63 -17.30
N ALA A 214 8.71 -14.12 -16.05
CA ALA A 214 7.60 -14.77 -15.38
C ALA A 214 6.41 -13.81 -15.21
N GLY A 215 6.68 -12.54 -14.86
CA GLY A 215 5.67 -11.48 -14.79
C GLY A 215 4.99 -11.20 -16.14
N LEU A 216 5.77 -11.13 -17.22
CA LEU A 216 5.24 -10.97 -18.57
C LEU A 216 4.36 -12.16 -18.97
N VAL A 217 4.83 -13.39 -18.76
CA VAL A 217 4.03 -14.60 -19.04
C VAL A 217 2.74 -14.60 -18.22
N PHE A 218 2.81 -14.23 -16.94
CA PHE A 218 1.65 -14.15 -16.06
C PHE A 218 0.62 -13.08 -16.50
N ILE A 219 1.08 -11.98 -17.09
CA ILE A 219 0.20 -10.95 -17.67
C ILE A 219 -0.44 -11.49 -18.96
N LEU A 220 0.34 -12.12 -19.83
CA LEU A 220 -0.14 -12.60 -21.15
C LEU A 220 -1.16 -13.73 -21.05
N ILE A 221 -1.07 -14.59 -20.03
CA ILE A 221 -2.02 -15.70 -19.81
C ILE A 221 -3.42 -15.22 -19.44
N SER A 222 -3.55 -14.06 -18.76
CA SER A 222 -4.84 -13.57 -18.30
C SER A 222 -5.39 -12.50 -19.24
N PRO A 223 -6.56 -12.71 -19.89
CA PRO A 223 -7.18 -11.72 -20.77
C PRO A 223 -7.35 -10.36 -20.08
N TYR A 224 -7.85 -10.35 -18.84
CA TYR A 224 -8.03 -9.14 -18.03
C TYR A 224 -6.73 -8.33 -17.81
N ARG A 225 -5.59 -9.00 -17.59
CA ARG A 225 -4.30 -8.32 -17.37
C ARG A 225 -3.68 -7.84 -18.69
N ARG A 226 -3.86 -8.62 -19.75
CA ARG A 226 -3.43 -8.23 -21.09
C ARG A 226 -4.18 -6.98 -21.54
N GLU A 227 -5.47 -6.93 -21.32
CA GLU A 227 -6.33 -5.80 -21.57
C GLU A 227 -5.86 -4.52 -20.86
N ARG A 228 -5.47 -4.62 -19.57
CA ARG A 228 -4.85 -3.51 -18.80
C ARG A 228 -3.53 -3.04 -19.43
N LEU A 229 -2.74 -3.93 -19.95
CA LEU A 229 -1.48 -3.57 -20.60
C LEU A 229 -1.73 -2.87 -21.94
N GLU A 230 -2.70 -3.33 -22.70
CA GLU A 230 -3.12 -2.74 -23.97
C GLU A 230 -3.67 -1.31 -23.78
N THR A 231 -4.41 -1.03 -22.69
CA THR A 231 -4.90 0.33 -22.37
C THR A 231 -3.78 1.32 -22.07
N LEU A 232 -2.66 0.87 -21.51
CA LEU A 232 -1.51 1.74 -21.27
C LEU A 232 -0.84 2.19 -22.58
N PHE A 233 -0.85 1.34 -23.61
CA PHE A 233 -0.18 1.63 -24.88
C PHE A 233 -1.13 2.11 -26.00
N ASN A 234 -2.39 1.65 -26.01
CA ASN A 234 -3.40 1.97 -27.02
C ASN A 234 -4.59 2.71 -26.40
N ARG A 235 -4.48 3.99 -26.14
CA ARG A 235 -5.53 4.85 -25.58
C ARG A 235 -6.75 5.06 -26.48
N GLY A 236 -6.78 4.48 -27.70
CA GLY A 236 -7.82 4.70 -28.71
C GLY A 236 -8.80 3.55 -28.97
N SER A 237 -8.67 2.40 -28.33
CA SER A 237 -9.57 1.27 -28.59
C SER A 237 -10.84 1.33 -27.73
N GLN A 238 -12.00 1.38 -28.39
CA GLN A 238 -13.34 1.55 -27.80
C GLN A 238 -13.83 0.40 -26.89
N SER A 239 -13.05 -0.64 -26.65
CA SER A 239 -13.50 -1.86 -25.98
C SER A 239 -13.43 -1.88 -24.46
N GLN A 240 -13.03 -0.78 -23.77
CA GLN A 240 -12.72 -0.80 -22.34
C GLN A 240 -13.32 0.37 -21.56
N LEU A 241 -14.65 0.40 -21.52
CA LEU A 241 -15.45 1.50 -20.99
C LEU A 241 -15.26 1.81 -19.47
N HIS A 242 -14.74 0.91 -18.64
CA HIS A 242 -14.66 1.16 -17.20
C HIS A 242 -13.29 1.55 -16.67
N GLU A 243 -12.19 0.91 -17.09
CA GLU A 243 -10.86 1.22 -16.54
C GLU A 243 -10.17 2.39 -17.27
N SER A 244 -10.36 2.52 -18.58
CA SER A 244 -9.95 3.71 -19.33
C SER A 244 -10.70 4.93 -18.84
N TYR A 245 -12.01 4.81 -18.55
CA TYR A 245 -12.83 5.87 -18.03
C TYR A 245 -12.30 6.44 -16.71
N GLN A 246 -11.91 5.61 -15.74
CA GLN A 246 -11.35 6.09 -14.47
C GLN A 246 -10.03 6.86 -14.69
N SER A 247 -9.13 6.31 -15.51
CA SER A 247 -7.85 6.96 -15.81
C SER A 247 -8.04 8.28 -16.56
N ASP A 248 -8.95 8.32 -17.53
CA ASP A 248 -9.28 9.53 -18.27
C ASP A 248 -9.87 10.61 -17.37
N GLN A 249 -10.74 10.21 -16.45
CA GLN A 249 -11.33 11.13 -15.51
C GLN A 249 -10.31 11.71 -14.51
N ILE A 250 -9.34 10.91 -14.05
CA ILE A 250 -8.22 11.40 -13.25
C ILE A 250 -7.43 12.46 -14.02
N LEU A 251 -7.13 12.20 -15.30
CA LEU A 251 -6.40 13.17 -16.13
C LEU A 251 -7.22 14.42 -16.42
N ILE A 252 -8.54 14.30 -16.66
CA ILE A 252 -9.44 15.42 -16.83
C ILE A 252 -9.48 16.27 -15.55
N GLY A 253 -9.61 15.62 -14.37
CA GLY A 253 -9.57 16.31 -13.07
C GLY A 253 -8.28 17.09 -12.88
N LEU A 254 -7.12 16.44 -13.07
CA LEU A 254 -5.82 17.09 -12.97
C LEU A 254 -5.66 18.24 -13.98
N GLY A 255 -6.14 18.06 -15.22
CA GLY A 255 -6.05 19.06 -16.29
C GLY A 255 -6.97 20.25 -16.06
N SER A 256 -8.17 20.01 -15.51
CA SER A 256 -9.16 21.08 -15.24
C SER A 256 -8.75 22.03 -14.11
N GLY A 257 -7.90 21.57 -13.18
CA GLY A 257 -7.39 22.38 -12.07
C GLY A 257 -6.44 23.49 -12.50
N GLY A 258 -5.79 23.42 -13.66
CA GLY A 258 -4.81 24.41 -14.10
C GLY A 258 -3.69 24.66 -13.10
N ALA A 259 -3.19 25.90 -12.99
CA ALA A 259 -2.11 26.23 -12.09
C ALA A 259 -2.55 26.35 -10.62
N PHE A 260 -3.71 26.97 -10.35
CA PHE A 260 -4.17 27.35 -9.01
C PHE A 260 -5.38 26.55 -8.50
N GLY A 261 -5.96 25.69 -9.35
CA GLY A 261 -7.18 24.94 -9.02
C GLY A 261 -8.47 25.70 -9.24
N VAL A 262 -9.58 24.96 -9.22
CA VAL A 262 -10.94 25.52 -9.31
C VAL A 262 -11.45 26.02 -7.97
N GLY A 263 -10.73 25.79 -6.89
CA GLY A 263 -11.09 26.14 -5.51
C GLY A 263 -11.50 24.91 -4.68
N VAL A 264 -11.22 25.00 -3.36
CA VAL A 264 -11.54 23.93 -2.41
C VAL A 264 -13.06 23.73 -2.35
N GLY A 265 -13.53 22.51 -2.48
CA GLY A 265 -14.94 22.19 -2.49
C GLY A 265 -15.60 22.21 -3.87
N GLN A 266 -14.96 22.75 -4.89
CA GLN A 266 -15.55 22.97 -6.23
C GLN A 266 -15.23 21.85 -7.25
N SER A 267 -14.60 20.77 -6.83
CA SER A 267 -14.32 19.63 -7.71
C SER A 267 -15.60 19.04 -8.28
N LYS A 268 -15.69 18.99 -9.60
CA LYS A 268 -16.78 18.32 -10.34
C LYS A 268 -16.61 16.81 -10.31
N GLN A 269 -15.37 16.37 -10.19
CA GLN A 269 -15.03 14.97 -10.15
C GLN A 269 -15.64 14.25 -8.94
N LYS A 270 -15.88 14.94 -7.83
CA LYS A 270 -16.56 14.39 -6.64
C LYS A 270 -18.00 13.95 -6.90
N ALA A 271 -18.71 14.60 -7.83
CA ALA A 271 -20.13 14.38 -8.07
C ALA A 271 -20.43 13.18 -9.00
N HIS A 272 -19.49 12.80 -9.87
CA HIS A 272 -19.76 11.92 -10.99
C HIS A 272 -19.07 10.55 -10.90
N PHE A 273 -18.39 10.21 -9.80
CA PHE A 273 -17.42 9.11 -9.81
C PHE A 273 -17.69 7.91 -8.92
N THR A 274 -17.01 6.84 -9.34
CA THR A 274 -16.93 5.54 -8.71
C THR A 274 -16.41 5.61 -7.26
N PRO A 275 -16.70 4.59 -6.43
CA PRO A 275 -16.28 4.47 -5.02
C PRO A 275 -14.78 4.71 -4.75
N GLU A 276 -13.96 4.51 -5.76
CA GLU A 276 -12.48 4.52 -5.66
C GLU A 276 -11.86 5.92 -5.63
N ILE A 277 -12.65 7.01 -5.85
CA ILE A 277 -12.14 8.39 -5.81
C ILE A 277 -11.56 8.76 -4.45
N ILE A 278 -12.20 8.31 -3.38
CA ILE A 278 -11.79 8.65 -2.01
C ILE A 278 -10.54 7.86 -1.60
N GLY A 279 -10.29 6.72 -2.24
CA GLY A 279 -9.12 5.89 -2.03
C GLY A 279 -8.01 6.21 -3.03
N ASP A 280 -8.06 5.55 -4.17
CA ASP A 280 -6.94 5.49 -5.12
C ASP A 280 -6.76 6.77 -5.94
N SER A 281 -7.83 7.58 -6.09
CA SER A 281 -7.83 8.76 -6.97
C SER A 281 -7.96 10.10 -6.24
N ILE A 282 -7.76 10.13 -4.92
CA ILE A 282 -7.90 11.37 -4.12
C ILE A 282 -6.93 12.47 -4.57
N PHE A 283 -5.77 12.10 -5.11
CA PHE A 283 -4.80 13.04 -5.66
C PHE A 283 -5.35 13.83 -6.86
N ALA A 284 -6.26 13.23 -7.66
CA ALA A 284 -6.94 13.93 -8.75
C ALA A 284 -7.87 15.04 -8.22
N VAL A 285 -8.56 14.78 -7.10
CA VAL A 285 -9.38 15.80 -6.43
C VAL A 285 -8.51 16.96 -5.92
N ILE A 286 -7.35 16.65 -5.32
CA ILE A 286 -6.39 17.68 -4.90
C ILE A 286 -5.92 18.50 -6.11
N GLY A 287 -5.58 17.84 -7.21
CA GLY A 287 -5.13 18.50 -8.43
C GLY A 287 -6.20 19.37 -9.08
N GLU A 288 -7.47 18.94 -9.06
CA GLU A 288 -8.58 19.75 -9.55
C GLU A 288 -8.84 20.99 -8.64
N GLU A 289 -8.87 20.79 -7.33
CA GLU A 289 -9.22 21.86 -6.38
C GLU A 289 -8.12 22.86 -6.10
N MET A 290 -6.87 22.37 -5.98
CA MET A 290 -5.69 23.17 -5.60
C MET A 290 -4.73 23.38 -6.77
N GLY A 291 -5.01 22.79 -7.93
CA GLY A 291 -4.23 22.92 -9.15
C GLY A 291 -2.85 22.27 -9.08
N PHE A 292 -2.01 22.66 -10.05
CA PHE A 292 -0.63 22.16 -10.16
C PHE A 292 0.19 22.51 -8.90
N ILE A 293 0.04 23.71 -8.36
CA ILE A 293 0.79 24.17 -7.18
C ILE A 293 0.41 23.32 -5.95
N GLY A 294 -0.88 23.05 -5.73
CA GLY A 294 -1.32 22.19 -4.64
C GLY A 294 -0.81 20.76 -4.76
N SER A 295 -0.87 20.20 -5.97
CA SER A 295 -0.31 18.87 -6.25
C SER A 295 1.19 18.81 -5.98
N LEU A 296 1.92 19.84 -6.39
CA LEU A 296 3.36 19.95 -6.19
C LEU A 296 3.73 20.05 -4.70
N LEU A 297 2.96 20.82 -3.92
CA LEU A 297 3.15 20.92 -2.46
C LEU A 297 2.97 19.56 -1.77
N VAL A 298 2.00 18.75 -2.19
CA VAL A 298 1.82 17.40 -1.65
C VAL A 298 3.03 16.52 -1.98
N ILE A 299 3.50 16.53 -3.23
CA ILE A 299 4.68 15.75 -3.65
C ILE A 299 5.91 16.19 -2.86
N PHE A 300 6.15 17.49 -2.73
CA PHE A 300 7.25 18.01 -1.92
C PHE A 300 7.11 17.68 -0.43
N GLY A 301 5.89 17.67 0.11
CA GLY A 301 5.62 17.25 1.49
C GLY A 301 6.08 15.81 1.75
N PHE A 302 5.70 14.87 0.88
CA PHE A 302 6.18 13.49 0.96
C PHE A 302 7.67 13.36 0.69
N GLY A 303 8.23 14.14 -0.26
CA GLY A 303 9.66 14.20 -0.53
C GLY A 303 10.46 14.68 0.68
N ALA A 304 9.99 15.72 1.36
CA ALA A 304 10.59 16.23 2.59
C ALA A 304 10.53 15.20 3.73
N LEU A 305 9.39 14.50 3.87
CA LEU A 305 9.26 13.42 4.85
C LEU A 305 10.27 12.29 4.57
N ALA A 306 10.38 11.84 3.32
CA ALA A 306 11.34 10.81 2.92
C ALA A 306 12.79 11.27 3.19
N PHE A 307 13.11 12.53 2.88
CA PHE A 307 14.44 13.11 3.16
C PHE A 307 14.77 13.12 4.65
N GLU A 308 13.84 13.54 5.52
CA GLU A 308 14.05 13.52 6.98
C GLU A 308 14.19 12.08 7.51
N MET A 309 13.45 11.10 6.95
CA MET A 309 13.60 9.69 7.30
C MET A 309 15.01 9.16 6.95
N LEU A 310 15.50 9.47 5.76
CA LEU A 310 16.87 9.10 5.33
C LEU A 310 17.93 9.73 6.24
N LYS A 311 17.75 10.99 6.62
CA LYS A 311 18.66 11.70 7.50
C LYS A 311 18.69 11.10 8.91
N ILE A 312 17.53 10.74 9.46
CA ILE A 312 17.43 10.04 10.76
C ILE A 312 18.12 8.68 10.68
N SER A 313 17.87 7.93 9.60
CA SER A 313 18.49 6.62 9.35
C SER A 313 20.02 6.72 9.29
N ALA A 314 20.56 7.70 8.54
CA ALA A 314 22.00 7.92 8.43
C ALA A 314 22.63 8.25 9.80
N SER A 315 21.94 9.04 10.62
CA SER A 315 22.44 9.39 11.98
C SER A 315 22.34 8.25 13.01
N ALA A 316 21.57 7.21 12.72
CA ALA A 316 21.43 6.04 13.60
C ALA A 316 22.54 4.99 13.40
N VAL A 317 23.27 5.06 12.28
CA VAL A 317 24.35 4.12 11.94
C VAL A 317 25.71 4.59 12.49
N THR A 318 25.86 5.88 12.81
CA THR A 318 27.04 6.47 13.44
C THR A 318 26.88 6.48 14.97
#